data_b47d897c09896da9f13a3cb907ab3b9d
#
_entry.id   b47d897c09896da9f13a3cb907ab3b9d
#
_cell.length_a   1.000
_cell.length_b   1.000
_cell.length_c   1.000
_cell.angle_alpha   90.00
_cell.angle_beta   90.00
_cell.angle_gamma   90.00
#
_symmetry.space_group_name_H-M   'P 1'
#
loop_
_entity.id
_entity.type
_entity.pdbx_description
1 polymer ?
#
loop_
_entity_poly.entity_id
_entity_poly.type
_entity_poly.pdbx_seq_one_letter_code
_entity_poly.pdbx_strand_id
1 'polypeptide(L)'
;MSQEIQEVNVVIEVAIEAEDWASLEAPSQLARTAILAAAQESRVALASNAEISVVLCDDAFIRELNRKWRGHDEPTNVLSFPSGDDPASAPLLGDIVIAFATASREAVAAGKPLRDHVAHLLVHGFLHLIGHDHGEAAEAEVMEALERGTLARLGIADPYGATLTEEMAAANE
;
A
#
# COMPACT_ATOMS: atom_id res chain seq x y z
N MET A 1 7.21 -31.29 -9.38
CA MET A 1 7.30 -30.00 -10.10
C MET A 1 7.70 -28.92 -9.11
N SER A 2 8.94 -28.49 -9.23
CA SER A 2 9.39 -27.34 -8.46
C SER A 2 8.69 -26.10 -9.00
N GLN A 3 7.84 -25.46 -8.20
CA GLN A 3 7.45 -24.10 -8.51
C GLN A 3 8.73 -23.26 -8.36
N GLU A 4 9.26 -22.81 -9.49
CA GLU A 4 10.30 -21.80 -9.46
C GLU A 4 9.71 -20.59 -8.74
N ILE A 5 10.21 -20.36 -7.52
CA ILE A 5 9.96 -19.12 -6.82
C ILE A 5 10.68 -18.07 -7.67
N GLN A 6 9.92 -17.32 -8.44
CA GLN A 6 10.44 -16.17 -9.15
C GLN A 6 10.96 -15.19 -8.09
N GLU A 7 12.28 -15.07 -7.99
CA GLU A 7 12.88 -14.05 -7.15
C GLU A 7 12.43 -12.69 -7.66
N VAL A 8 11.61 -12.01 -6.86
CA VAL A 8 11.21 -10.64 -7.14
C VAL A 8 12.38 -9.74 -6.77
N ASN A 9 13.02 -9.18 -7.77
CA ASN A 9 14.22 -8.36 -7.61
C ASN A 9 13.85 -6.88 -7.76
N VAL A 10 13.35 -6.28 -6.67
CA VAL A 10 12.91 -4.88 -6.61
C VAL A 10 13.82 -4.12 -5.65
N VAL A 11 14.24 -2.94 -6.05
CA VAL A 11 14.97 -2.01 -5.20
C VAL A 11 13.99 -1.05 -4.57
N ILE A 12 13.87 -1.08 -3.25
CA ILE A 12 12.95 -0.24 -2.49
C ILE A 12 13.77 0.73 -1.66
N GLU A 13 13.66 2.02 -1.98
CA GLU A 13 14.28 3.09 -1.22
C GLU A 13 13.22 3.74 -0.32
N VAL A 14 13.52 3.82 0.98
CA VAL A 14 12.61 4.38 1.97
C VAL A 14 13.23 5.64 2.58
N ALA A 15 12.55 6.77 2.42
CA ALA A 15 12.90 8.03 3.07
C ALA A 15 11.92 8.30 4.21
N ILE A 16 12.45 8.53 5.41
CA ILE A 16 11.65 8.87 6.59
C ILE A 16 11.80 10.38 6.82
N GLU A 17 10.74 11.13 6.56
CA GLU A 17 10.72 12.60 6.56
C GLU A 17 9.99 13.19 7.78
N ALA A 18 9.58 12.36 8.73
CA ALA A 18 8.93 12.81 9.96
C ALA A 18 9.35 11.96 11.15
N GLU A 19 9.63 12.60 12.28
CA GLU A 19 10.08 11.94 13.50
C GLU A 19 9.04 10.98 14.10
N ASP A 20 7.76 11.25 13.87
CA ASP A 20 6.65 10.43 14.37
C ASP A 20 6.76 8.95 13.97
N TRP A 21 7.40 8.67 12.84
CA TRP A 21 7.62 7.30 12.36
C TRP A 21 8.52 6.47 13.27
N ALA A 22 9.28 7.12 14.17
CA ALA A 22 10.10 6.43 15.16
C ALA A 22 9.27 5.62 16.17
N SER A 23 7.98 5.92 16.32
CA SER A 23 7.07 5.15 17.18
C SER A 23 6.66 3.80 16.59
N LEU A 24 6.90 3.58 15.29
CA LEU A 24 6.68 2.30 14.62
C LEU A 24 8.01 1.56 14.51
N GLU A 25 8.05 0.32 14.97
CA GLU A 25 9.26 -0.50 14.90
C GLU A 25 9.61 -0.84 13.45
N ALA A 26 10.85 -0.60 13.05
CA ALA A 26 11.43 -0.95 11.76
C ALA A 26 10.52 -0.58 10.54
N PRO A 27 10.15 0.69 10.37
CA PRO A 27 9.21 1.08 9.31
C PRO A 27 9.76 0.82 7.90
N SER A 28 11.06 0.96 7.70
CA SER A 28 11.70 0.67 6.40
C SER A 28 11.62 -0.82 6.05
N GLN A 29 11.81 -1.69 7.02
CA GLN A 29 11.67 -3.13 6.84
C GLN A 29 10.23 -3.53 6.55
N LEU A 30 9.27 -2.92 7.23
CA LEU A 30 7.85 -3.13 6.97
C LEU A 30 7.50 -2.78 5.52
N ALA A 31 8.01 -1.65 5.03
CA ALA A 31 7.79 -1.23 3.65
C ALA A 31 8.31 -2.28 2.66
N ARG A 32 9.52 -2.76 2.84
CA ARG A 32 10.11 -3.80 1.98
C ARG A 32 9.32 -5.11 2.04
N THR A 33 9.00 -5.56 3.24
CA THR A 33 8.26 -6.82 3.45
C THR A 33 6.88 -6.77 2.79
N ALA A 34 6.14 -5.69 2.99
CA ALA A 34 4.79 -5.52 2.42
C ALA A 34 4.82 -5.46 0.89
N ILE A 35 5.73 -4.68 0.32
CA ILE A 35 5.85 -4.51 -1.13
C ILE A 35 6.28 -5.82 -1.80
N LEU A 36 7.27 -6.52 -1.24
CA LEU A 36 7.71 -7.81 -1.78
C LEU A 36 6.61 -8.86 -1.73
N ALA A 37 5.82 -8.91 -0.66
CA ALA A 37 4.69 -9.82 -0.55
C ALA A 37 3.61 -9.50 -1.61
N ALA A 38 3.33 -8.22 -1.84
CA ALA A 38 2.38 -7.79 -2.86
C ALA A 38 2.86 -8.12 -4.28
N ALA A 39 4.14 -7.95 -4.54
CA ALA A 39 4.74 -8.31 -5.83
C ALA A 39 4.62 -9.81 -6.09
N GLN A 40 4.85 -10.64 -5.08
CA GLN A 40 4.69 -12.09 -5.19
C GLN A 40 3.25 -12.51 -5.40
N GLU A 41 2.33 -11.96 -4.61
CA GLU A 41 0.90 -12.29 -4.70
C GLU A 41 0.28 -11.89 -6.03
N SER A 42 0.64 -10.71 -6.54
CA SER A 42 0.12 -10.20 -7.81
C SER A 42 0.68 -10.94 -9.02
N ARG A 43 1.81 -11.64 -8.88
CA ARG A 43 2.53 -12.32 -9.96
C ARG A 43 2.89 -11.39 -11.13
N VAL A 44 3.03 -10.10 -10.84
CA VAL A 44 3.39 -9.12 -11.85
C VAL A 44 4.81 -9.37 -12.37
N ALA A 45 5.00 -9.25 -13.68
CA ALA A 45 6.32 -9.24 -14.28
C ALA A 45 6.94 -7.87 -14.10
N LEU A 46 8.10 -7.81 -13.46
CA LEU A 46 8.83 -6.56 -13.20
C LEU A 46 10.17 -6.57 -13.92
N ALA A 47 10.63 -5.39 -14.33
CA ALA A 47 11.98 -5.22 -14.84
C ALA A 47 12.98 -5.61 -13.75
N SER A 48 14.14 -6.17 -14.16
CA SER A 48 15.21 -6.50 -13.23
C SER A 48 15.70 -5.24 -12.52
N ASN A 49 15.75 -5.27 -11.18
CA ASN A 49 16.12 -4.13 -10.33
C ASN A 49 15.22 -2.91 -10.49
N ALA A 50 13.94 -3.10 -10.79
CA ALA A 50 12.97 -2.01 -10.80
C ALA A 50 12.96 -1.28 -9.45
N GLU A 51 12.92 0.04 -9.48
CA GLU A 51 12.99 0.88 -8.29
C GLU A 51 11.61 1.37 -7.85
N ILE A 52 11.40 1.38 -6.55
CA ILE A 52 10.23 2.01 -5.90
C ILE A 52 10.75 2.94 -4.83
N SER A 53 10.24 4.17 -4.81
CA SER A 53 10.50 5.13 -3.74
C SER A 53 9.33 5.15 -2.77
N VAL A 54 9.61 5.00 -1.48
CA VAL A 54 8.62 5.12 -0.41
C VAL A 54 9.01 6.31 0.47
N VAL A 55 8.09 7.23 0.67
CA VAL A 55 8.27 8.40 1.53
C VAL A 55 7.31 8.30 2.70
N LEU A 56 7.86 8.22 3.90
CA LEU A 56 7.10 8.20 5.15
C LEU A 56 7.17 9.60 5.75
N CYS A 57 6.07 10.34 5.68
CA CYS A 57 6.02 11.77 5.96
C CYS A 57 4.96 12.13 7.01
N ASP A 58 4.74 13.42 7.20
CA ASP A 58 3.66 13.96 8.04
C ASP A 58 2.47 14.44 7.18
N ASP A 59 1.39 14.85 7.86
CA ASP A 59 0.18 15.32 7.20
C ASP A 59 0.40 16.63 6.41
N ALA A 60 1.29 17.51 6.86
CA ALA A 60 1.57 18.76 6.14
C ALA A 60 2.25 18.48 4.80
N PHE A 61 3.17 17.55 4.76
CA PHE A 61 3.88 17.15 3.53
C PHE A 61 2.92 16.54 2.51
N ILE A 62 2.10 15.57 2.93
CA ILE A 62 1.18 14.88 2.01
C ILE A 62 0.04 15.81 1.55
N ARG A 63 -0.38 16.74 2.39
CA ARG A 63 -1.36 17.76 2.04
C ARG A 63 -0.88 18.60 0.84
N GLU A 64 0.38 19.04 0.85
CA GLU A 64 0.98 19.78 -0.25
C GLU A 64 0.98 18.96 -1.56
N LEU A 65 1.35 17.69 -1.51
CA LEU A 65 1.32 16.80 -2.66
C LEU A 65 -0.10 16.58 -3.17
N ASN A 66 -1.04 16.37 -2.26
CA ASN A 66 -2.45 16.16 -2.58
C ASN A 66 -3.06 17.39 -3.25
N ARG A 67 -2.75 18.58 -2.74
CA ARG A 67 -3.15 19.86 -3.34
C ARG A 67 -2.56 20.02 -4.74
N LYS A 68 -1.27 19.82 -4.87
CA LYS A 68 -0.53 20.07 -6.14
C LYS A 68 -0.90 19.08 -7.24
N TRP A 69 -1.03 17.80 -6.92
CA TRP A 69 -1.17 16.74 -7.92
C TRP A 69 -2.59 16.20 -8.06
N ARG A 70 -3.45 16.36 -7.06
CA ARG A 70 -4.82 15.84 -7.03
C ARG A 70 -5.89 16.94 -6.92
N GLY A 71 -5.49 18.19 -6.64
CA GLY A 71 -6.40 19.31 -6.47
C GLY A 71 -7.17 19.30 -5.15
N HIS A 72 -6.73 18.52 -4.16
CA HIS A 72 -7.35 18.43 -2.85
C HIS A 72 -6.44 19.03 -1.77
N ASP A 73 -6.83 20.17 -1.20
CA ASP A 73 -6.08 20.86 -0.15
C ASP A 73 -6.39 20.28 1.24
N GLU A 74 -6.09 18.99 1.39
CA GLU A 74 -6.30 18.25 2.64
C GLU A 74 -5.27 17.10 2.73
N PRO A 75 -4.92 16.66 3.95
CA PRO A 75 -4.10 15.47 4.09
C PRO A 75 -4.87 14.22 3.69
N THR A 76 -4.14 13.18 3.33
CA THR A 76 -4.68 11.85 3.05
C THR A 76 -3.75 10.81 3.67
N ASN A 77 -4.12 9.54 3.62
CA ASN A 77 -3.31 8.45 4.19
C ASN A 77 -2.16 8.03 3.28
N VAL A 78 -2.44 7.77 2.01
CA VAL A 78 -1.47 7.31 1.03
C VAL A 78 -1.70 7.97 -0.33
N LEU A 79 -0.62 8.32 -1.01
CA LEU A 79 -0.62 8.72 -2.41
C LEU A 79 0.33 7.81 -3.18
N SER A 80 -0.09 7.40 -4.37
CA SER A 80 0.72 6.62 -5.29
C SER A 80 0.90 7.38 -6.59
N PHE A 81 2.13 7.44 -7.08
CA PHE A 81 2.50 8.12 -8.32
C PHE A 81 3.16 7.13 -9.26
N PRO A 82 2.37 6.36 -10.06
CA PRO A 82 2.94 5.43 -11.03
C PRO A 82 3.79 6.17 -12.08
N SER A 83 4.86 5.52 -12.56
CA SER A 83 5.67 6.07 -13.65
C SER A 83 4.89 6.17 -14.97
N GLY A 84 3.85 5.35 -15.13
CA GLY A 84 3.03 5.28 -16.34
C GLY A 84 3.56 4.30 -17.38
N ASP A 85 4.75 3.76 -17.19
CA ASP A 85 5.36 2.78 -18.08
C ASP A 85 4.92 1.35 -17.74
N ASP A 86 5.09 0.42 -18.70
CA ASP A 86 4.83 -1.00 -18.46
C ASP A 86 5.75 -1.52 -17.34
N PRO A 87 5.19 -2.08 -16.25
CA PRO A 87 6.00 -2.60 -15.13
C PRO A 87 7.06 -3.62 -15.55
N ALA A 88 6.82 -4.39 -16.59
CA ALA A 88 7.76 -5.40 -17.08
C ALA A 88 9.06 -4.80 -17.65
N SER A 89 9.04 -3.54 -18.04
CA SER A 89 10.18 -2.86 -18.67
C SER A 89 10.59 -1.55 -17.96
N ALA A 90 9.78 -1.06 -17.03
CA ALA A 90 10.03 0.20 -16.34
C ALA A 90 11.18 0.07 -15.33
N PRO A 91 12.26 0.87 -15.47
CA PRO A 91 13.32 0.88 -14.46
C PRO A 91 12.87 1.56 -13.15
N LEU A 92 11.89 2.44 -13.21
CA LEU A 92 11.26 3.10 -12.06
C LEU A 92 9.77 2.83 -12.12
N LEU A 93 9.22 2.19 -11.06
CA LEU A 93 7.79 1.90 -10.97
C LEU A 93 6.99 3.11 -10.47
N GLY A 94 7.55 3.89 -9.58
CA GLY A 94 6.93 5.09 -9.05
C GLY A 94 7.18 5.32 -7.58
N ASP A 95 6.33 6.17 -6.98
CA ASP A 95 6.46 6.62 -5.61
C ASP A 95 5.20 6.27 -4.80
N ILE A 96 5.42 5.88 -3.54
CA ILE A 96 4.35 5.69 -2.55
C ILE A 96 4.66 6.63 -1.38
N VAL A 97 3.69 7.45 -1.00
CA VAL A 97 3.82 8.43 0.08
C VAL A 97 2.76 8.15 1.14
N ILE A 98 3.18 7.99 2.39
CA ILE A 98 2.27 7.68 3.51
C ILE A 98 2.47 8.71 4.63
N ALA A 99 1.34 9.28 5.12
CA ALA A 99 1.33 10.24 6.20
C ALA A 99 1.01 9.59 7.54
N PHE A 100 1.87 9.80 8.53
CA PHE A 100 1.79 9.16 9.84
C PHE A 100 0.49 9.48 10.59
N ALA A 101 0.17 10.76 10.76
CA ALA A 101 -0.94 11.15 11.62
C ALA A 101 -2.28 10.68 11.07
N THR A 102 -2.52 10.79 9.77
CA THR A 102 -3.74 10.29 9.12
C THR A 102 -3.84 8.76 9.25
N ALA A 103 -2.76 8.04 8.93
CA ALA A 103 -2.73 6.58 9.06
C ALA A 103 -2.97 6.14 10.51
N SER A 104 -2.37 6.83 11.47
CA SER A 104 -2.53 6.54 12.90
C SER A 104 -3.97 6.74 13.39
N ARG A 105 -4.62 7.84 12.99
CA ARG A 105 -6.03 8.09 13.31
C ARG A 105 -6.94 7.02 12.72
N GLU A 106 -6.70 6.62 11.49
CA GLU A 106 -7.48 5.57 10.84
C GLU A 106 -7.32 4.22 11.53
N ALA A 107 -6.10 3.87 11.92
CA ALA A 107 -5.83 2.62 12.65
C ALA A 107 -6.58 2.59 13.98
N VAL A 108 -6.55 3.67 14.75
CA VAL A 108 -7.30 3.81 16.00
C VAL A 108 -8.80 3.68 15.76
N ALA A 109 -9.34 4.39 14.78
CA ALA A 109 -10.77 4.36 14.45
C ALA A 109 -11.24 2.97 14.02
N ALA A 110 -10.39 2.21 13.34
CA ALA A 110 -10.69 0.85 12.88
C ALA A 110 -10.35 -0.24 13.92
N GLY A 111 -9.77 0.13 15.07
CA GLY A 111 -9.36 -0.82 16.10
C GLY A 111 -8.25 -1.76 15.66
N LYS A 112 -7.36 -1.29 14.79
CA LYS A 112 -6.24 -2.08 14.25
C LYS A 112 -4.90 -1.60 14.80
N PRO A 113 -3.88 -2.49 14.89
CA PRO A 113 -2.51 -2.03 15.08
C PRO A 113 -2.07 -1.10 13.94
N LEU A 114 -1.34 -0.05 14.28
CA LEU A 114 -0.79 0.88 13.26
C LEU A 114 0.05 0.14 12.21
N ARG A 115 0.85 -0.81 12.65
CA ARG A 115 1.68 -1.64 11.77
C ARG A 115 0.86 -2.34 10.68
N ASP A 116 -0.26 -2.93 11.05
CA ASP A 116 -1.15 -3.64 10.11
C ASP A 116 -1.78 -2.67 9.11
N HIS A 117 -2.21 -1.51 9.58
CA HIS A 117 -2.82 -0.51 8.72
C HIS A 117 -1.80 0.07 7.73
N VAL A 118 -0.59 0.38 8.19
CA VAL A 118 0.50 0.86 7.33
C VAL A 118 0.88 -0.19 6.29
N ALA A 119 0.95 -1.47 6.68
CA ALA A 119 1.20 -2.56 5.73
C ALA A 119 0.12 -2.60 4.64
N HIS A 120 -1.15 -2.45 5.01
CA HIS A 120 -2.25 -2.38 4.05
C HIS A 120 -2.10 -1.19 3.08
N LEU A 121 -1.74 -0.01 3.58
CA LEU A 121 -1.52 1.17 2.74
C LEU A 121 -0.35 0.97 1.76
N LEU A 122 0.72 0.32 2.19
CA LEU A 122 1.86 0.00 1.35
C LEU A 122 1.48 -0.98 0.22
N VAL A 123 0.74 -2.02 0.55
CA VAL A 123 0.22 -3.00 -0.41
C VAL A 123 -0.69 -2.30 -1.44
N HIS A 124 -1.64 -1.51 -0.96
CA HIS A 124 -2.57 -0.74 -1.78
C HIS A 124 -1.82 0.20 -2.74
N GLY A 125 -0.85 0.93 -2.21
CA GLY A 125 -0.02 1.84 -3.01
C GLY A 125 0.79 1.11 -4.07
N PHE A 126 1.38 -0.03 -3.74
CA PHE A 126 2.12 -0.85 -4.71
C PHE A 126 1.21 -1.36 -5.83
N LEU A 127 0.01 -1.83 -5.51
CA LEU A 127 -0.93 -2.32 -6.52
C LEU A 127 -1.32 -1.22 -7.52
N HIS A 128 -1.46 0.01 -7.05
CA HIS A 128 -1.65 1.16 -7.95
C HIS A 128 -0.44 1.38 -8.87
N LEU A 129 0.79 1.22 -8.36
CA LEU A 129 1.99 1.39 -9.18
C LEU A 129 2.05 0.40 -10.36
N ILE A 130 1.50 -0.79 -10.19
CA ILE A 130 1.47 -1.81 -11.24
C ILE A 130 0.18 -1.82 -12.06
N GLY A 131 -0.67 -0.82 -11.89
CA GLY A 131 -1.81 -0.55 -12.76
C GLY A 131 -3.17 -0.99 -12.25
N HIS A 132 -3.28 -1.52 -11.02
CA HIS A 132 -4.57 -1.83 -10.42
C HIS A 132 -5.28 -0.55 -9.99
N ASP A 133 -6.59 -0.52 -10.15
CA ASP A 133 -7.42 0.60 -9.76
C ASP A 133 -8.71 0.08 -9.11
N HIS A 134 -9.49 0.97 -8.52
CA HIS A 134 -10.75 0.66 -7.85
C HIS A 134 -11.90 1.56 -8.31
N GLY A 135 -11.75 2.19 -9.50
CA GLY A 135 -12.78 3.05 -10.07
C GLY A 135 -14.02 2.32 -10.53
N GLU A 136 -13.88 1.07 -10.99
CA GLU A 136 -14.98 0.19 -11.38
C GLU A 136 -15.09 -1.01 -10.43
N ALA A 137 -16.30 -1.54 -10.25
CA ALA A 137 -16.57 -2.63 -9.31
C ALA A 137 -15.73 -3.88 -9.58
N ALA A 138 -15.57 -4.28 -10.84
CA ALA A 138 -14.78 -5.45 -11.21
C ALA A 138 -13.28 -5.26 -10.91
N GLU A 139 -12.76 -4.07 -11.16
CA GLU A 139 -11.37 -3.70 -10.83
C GLU A 139 -11.14 -3.66 -9.33
N ALA A 140 -12.09 -3.10 -8.58
CA ALA A 140 -12.05 -3.05 -7.12
C ALA A 140 -12.02 -4.46 -6.51
N GLU A 141 -12.79 -5.40 -7.02
CA GLU A 141 -12.80 -6.79 -6.55
C GLU A 141 -11.44 -7.46 -6.75
N VAL A 142 -10.81 -7.28 -7.89
CA VAL A 142 -9.49 -7.84 -8.19
C VAL A 142 -8.44 -7.24 -7.25
N MET A 143 -8.44 -5.94 -7.09
CA MET A 143 -7.50 -5.23 -6.22
C MET A 143 -7.67 -5.64 -4.76
N GLU A 144 -8.90 -5.69 -4.25
CA GLU A 144 -9.20 -6.11 -2.88
C GLU A 144 -8.82 -7.57 -2.63
N ALA A 145 -9.02 -8.45 -3.60
CA ALA A 145 -8.60 -9.85 -3.50
C ALA A 145 -7.07 -9.98 -3.38
N LEU A 146 -6.32 -9.18 -4.13
CA LEU A 146 -4.87 -9.12 -4.04
C LEU A 146 -4.41 -8.55 -2.69
N GLU A 147 -5.08 -7.53 -2.18
CA GLU A 147 -4.80 -6.97 -0.85
C GLU A 147 -5.00 -8.02 0.24
N ARG A 148 -6.14 -8.73 0.23
CA ARG A 148 -6.45 -9.79 1.20
C ARG A 148 -5.41 -10.92 1.15
N GLY A 149 -5.08 -11.39 -0.03
CA GLY A 149 -4.10 -12.45 -0.23
C GLY A 149 -2.70 -12.07 0.24
N THR A 150 -2.29 -10.84 -0.06
CA THR A 150 -1.00 -10.29 0.39
C THR A 150 -0.95 -10.18 1.91
N LEU A 151 -1.97 -9.58 2.52
CA LEU A 151 -2.03 -9.39 3.96
C LEU A 151 -2.10 -10.74 4.71
N ALA A 152 -2.80 -11.73 4.15
CA ALA A 152 -2.82 -13.08 4.70
C ALA A 152 -1.41 -13.71 4.75
N ARG A 153 -0.59 -13.50 3.72
CA ARG A 153 0.82 -13.93 3.72
C ARG A 153 1.64 -13.29 4.84
N LEU A 154 1.26 -12.07 5.23
CA LEU A 154 1.94 -11.32 6.29
C LEU A 154 1.36 -11.61 7.69
N GLY A 155 0.35 -12.48 7.79
CA GLY A 155 -0.34 -12.79 9.04
C GLY A 155 -1.26 -11.65 9.51
N ILE A 156 -1.70 -10.79 8.61
CA ILE A 156 -2.57 -9.65 8.90
C ILE A 156 -4.01 -9.99 8.53
N ALA A 157 -4.95 -9.66 9.43
CA ALA A 157 -6.37 -9.90 9.22
C ALA A 157 -6.93 -9.15 8.00
N ASP A 158 -7.93 -9.74 7.35
CA ASP A 158 -8.62 -9.15 6.20
C ASP A 158 -9.15 -7.75 6.55
N PRO A 159 -8.70 -6.68 5.87
CA PRO A 159 -9.14 -5.32 6.16
C PRO A 159 -10.61 -5.08 5.80
N TYR A 160 -11.19 -5.93 4.97
CA TYR A 160 -12.58 -5.82 4.50
C TYR A 160 -13.54 -6.74 5.25
N GLY A 161 -13.02 -7.66 6.07
CA GLY A 161 -13.83 -8.64 6.79
C GLY A 161 -14.79 -8.02 7.81
N ALA A 162 -14.32 -7.02 8.58
CA ALA A 162 -15.13 -6.32 9.57
C ALA A 162 -16.27 -5.52 8.92
N THR A 163 -16.04 -4.91 7.77
CA THR A 163 -17.05 -4.15 7.02
C THR A 163 -18.18 -5.06 6.55
N LEU A 164 -17.86 -6.25 6.03
CA LEU A 164 -18.84 -7.25 5.62
C LEU A 164 -19.68 -7.72 6.82
N THR A 165 -19.08 -7.90 7.98
CA THR A 165 -19.78 -8.32 9.20
C THR A 165 -20.74 -7.23 9.68
N GLU A 166 -20.36 -5.98 9.65
CA GLU A 166 -21.20 -4.82 10.03
C GLU A 166 -22.38 -4.66 9.05
N GLU A 167 -22.17 -4.79 7.75
CA GLU A 167 -23.23 -4.75 6.75
C GLU A 167 -24.21 -5.90 6.91
N MET A 168 -23.74 -7.11 7.23
CA MET A 168 -24.61 -8.25 7.49
C MET A 168 -25.39 -8.07 8.79
N ALA A 169 -24.82 -7.48 9.83
CA ALA A 169 -25.51 -7.15 11.08
C ALA A 169 -26.57 -6.09 10.86
N ALA A 170 -26.29 -5.05 10.08
CA ALA A 170 -27.24 -3.98 9.74
C ALA A 170 -28.41 -4.50 8.90
N ALA A 171 -28.19 -5.50 8.04
CA ALA A 171 -29.23 -6.10 7.20
C ALA A 171 -30.20 -6.99 7.98
N ASN A 172 -29.84 -7.41 9.22
CA ASN A 172 -30.66 -8.26 10.08
C ASN A 172 -31.45 -7.51 11.17
N GLU A 173 -31.36 -6.20 11.20
CA GLU A 173 -32.16 -5.36 12.11
C GLU A 173 -33.51 -4.98 11.54
#